data_88477d57a8db58630e09ad1d2cbf93e2
#
_entry.id   88477d57a8db58630e09ad1d2cbf93e2
#
_cell.length_a   1.000
_cell.length_b   1.000
_cell.length_c   1.000
_cell.angle_alpha   90.00
_cell.angle_beta   90.00
_cell.angle_gamma   90.00
#
_symmetry.space_group_name_H-M   'P 1'
#
loop_
_entity.id
_entity.type
_entity.pdbx_description
1 polymer ?
#
loop_
_entity_poly.entity_id
_entity_poly.type
_entity_poly.pdbx_seq_one_letter_code
_entity_poly.pdbx_strand_id
1 'polypeptide(L)'
;MLAQEAVDPSATVARHLPYLRRYARALTGNQTSGDRYAVAVLESIVADPGLLATHADSKVSLFEVFHSIWSTSGAPVAEADDVISGAAQSHMAGLTLNSREALLLNTVEGFDHADVAAIMGVDLSEAQHLIDVAVQEMERSVRGSVLVIEDEAIIAMDIAAIVEGMGHRVTSIARTHAEAVDMAAAEQPDLILADIQLADNSSGVEAVNDILAQFGAIPVIFITAFPERLLTGNKPEPAFLINKPYTEEQVRSAVSQAMFFSSTETLKA
;
A
#
# COMPACT_ATOMS: atom_id res chain seq x y z
N MET A 1 8.98 -5.75 44.70
CA MET A 1 8.13 -6.67 43.92
C MET A 1 6.94 -5.85 43.46
N LEU A 2 7.02 -5.26 42.28
CA LEU A 2 5.88 -4.60 41.63
C LEU A 2 5.00 -5.72 41.06
N ALA A 3 3.77 -5.78 41.50
CA ALA A 3 2.79 -6.69 40.95
C ALA A 3 2.63 -6.35 39.45
N GLN A 4 2.98 -7.31 38.59
CA GLN A 4 2.64 -7.27 37.18
C GLN A 4 1.11 -7.25 37.12
N GLU A 5 0.50 -6.11 36.75
CA GLU A 5 -0.93 -6.06 36.50
C GLU A 5 -1.25 -7.15 35.46
N ALA A 6 -2.06 -8.10 35.85
CA ALA A 6 -2.50 -9.16 34.97
C ALA A 6 -3.28 -8.47 33.83
N VAL A 7 -2.70 -8.50 32.62
CA VAL A 7 -3.34 -7.98 31.42
C VAL A 7 -4.65 -8.73 31.25
N ASP A 8 -5.78 -8.00 31.26
CA ASP A 8 -7.09 -8.61 31.00
C ASP A 8 -7.10 -9.10 29.52
N PRO A 9 -7.12 -10.41 29.27
CA PRO A 9 -7.09 -10.96 27.92
C PRO A 9 -8.24 -10.44 27.06
N SER A 10 -9.41 -10.23 27.65
CA SER A 10 -10.60 -9.75 26.93
C SER A 10 -10.44 -8.31 26.47
N ALA A 11 -9.89 -7.43 27.31
CA ALA A 11 -9.64 -6.04 26.95
C ALA A 11 -8.53 -5.92 25.88
N THR A 12 -7.49 -6.75 25.98
CA THR A 12 -6.41 -6.82 25.01
C THR A 12 -6.90 -7.26 23.64
N VAL A 13 -7.64 -8.35 23.58
CA VAL A 13 -8.23 -8.86 22.35
C VAL A 13 -9.18 -7.83 21.74
N ALA A 14 -10.09 -7.23 22.52
CA ALA A 14 -11.02 -6.23 22.03
C ALA A 14 -10.32 -5.03 21.38
N ARG A 15 -9.17 -4.62 21.91
CA ARG A 15 -8.37 -3.52 21.35
C ARG A 15 -7.76 -3.86 19.98
N HIS A 16 -7.27 -5.07 19.80
CA HIS A 16 -6.51 -5.47 18.61
C HIS A 16 -7.33 -6.24 17.58
N LEU A 17 -8.53 -6.71 17.92
CA LEU A 17 -9.40 -7.47 17.02
C LEU A 17 -9.74 -6.75 15.70
N PRO A 18 -10.00 -5.44 15.66
CA PRO A 18 -10.25 -4.75 14.39
C PRO A 18 -9.05 -4.83 13.42
N TYR A 19 -7.83 -4.71 13.95
CA TYR A 19 -6.60 -4.82 13.17
C TYR A 19 -6.39 -6.26 12.68
N LEU A 20 -6.60 -7.25 13.54
CA LEU A 20 -6.51 -8.65 13.17
C LEU A 20 -7.49 -9.01 12.03
N ARG A 21 -8.74 -8.53 12.12
CA ARG A 21 -9.75 -8.75 11.07
C ARG A 21 -9.36 -8.08 9.75
N ARG A 22 -8.83 -6.86 9.81
CA ARG A 22 -8.31 -6.15 8.63
C ARG A 22 -7.20 -6.95 7.95
N TYR A 23 -6.21 -7.39 8.71
CA TYR A 23 -5.11 -8.21 8.24
C TYR A 23 -5.60 -9.55 7.66
N ALA A 24 -6.47 -10.25 8.37
CA ALA A 24 -7.06 -11.50 7.93
C ALA A 24 -7.82 -11.35 6.61
N ARG A 25 -8.58 -10.26 6.45
CA ARG A 25 -9.27 -9.93 5.19
C ARG A 25 -8.27 -9.63 4.06
N ALA A 26 -7.22 -8.87 4.34
CA ALA A 26 -6.18 -8.57 3.35
C ALA A 26 -5.47 -9.85 2.87
N LEU A 27 -5.20 -10.80 3.77
CA LEU A 27 -4.59 -12.09 3.42
C LEU A 27 -5.52 -13.00 2.62
N THR A 28 -6.77 -13.15 3.06
CA THR A 28 -7.72 -14.11 2.47
C THR A 28 -8.41 -13.54 1.23
N GLY A 29 -8.44 -12.20 1.07
CA GLY A 29 -9.20 -11.51 0.04
C GLY A 29 -10.71 -11.49 0.25
N ASN A 30 -11.19 -12.08 1.34
CA ASN A 30 -12.60 -12.29 1.58
C ASN A 30 -12.93 -12.06 3.05
N GLN A 31 -13.93 -11.21 3.35
CA GLN A 31 -14.30 -10.87 4.72
C GLN A 31 -14.75 -12.09 5.52
N THR A 32 -15.59 -12.94 4.91
CA THR A 32 -16.12 -14.13 5.58
C THR A 32 -15.00 -15.09 5.97
N SER A 33 -14.05 -15.30 5.06
CA SER A 33 -12.87 -16.15 5.33
C SER A 33 -11.97 -15.51 6.38
N GLY A 34 -11.68 -14.22 6.29
CA GLY A 34 -10.90 -13.49 7.28
C GLY A 34 -11.51 -13.55 8.68
N ASP A 35 -12.82 -13.35 8.79
CA ASP A 35 -13.53 -13.42 10.06
C ASP A 35 -13.49 -14.84 10.68
N ARG A 36 -13.49 -15.92 9.87
CA ARG A 36 -13.31 -17.29 10.38
C ARG A 36 -11.96 -17.49 11.03
N TYR A 37 -10.88 -16.96 10.43
CA TYR A 37 -9.55 -17.00 11.03
C TYR A 37 -9.49 -16.20 12.32
N ALA A 38 -10.09 -15.01 12.36
CA ALA A 38 -10.16 -14.21 13.57
C ALA A 38 -10.91 -14.96 14.69
N VAL A 39 -12.01 -15.66 14.38
CA VAL A 39 -12.74 -16.50 15.35
C VAL A 39 -11.85 -17.64 15.84
N ALA A 40 -11.13 -18.36 14.98
CA ALA A 40 -10.24 -19.42 15.38
C ALA A 40 -9.12 -18.96 16.33
N VAL A 41 -8.59 -17.74 16.10
CA VAL A 41 -7.63 -17.10 17.02
C VAL A 41 -8.28 -16.86 18.40
N LEU A 42 -9.52 -16.32 18.43
CA LEU A 42 -10.23 -16.09 19.68
C LEU A 42 -10.48 -17.38 20.45
N GLU A 43 -10.90 -18.44 19.75
CA GLU A 43 -11.11 -19.75 20.36
C GLU A 43 -9.82 -20.32 20.97
N SER A 44 -8.69 -20.17 20.29
CA SER A 44 -7.37 -20.59 20.78
C SER A 44 -6.96 -19.81 22.04
N ILE A 45 -7.20 -18.49 22.08
CA ILE A 45 -6.89 -17.65 23.25
C ILE A 45 -7.82 -17.98 24.44
N VAL A 46 -9.09 -18.27 24.17
CA VAL A 46 -10.03 -18.70 25.22
C VAL A 46 -9.60 -20.04 25.82
N ALA A 47 -9.07 -20.96 24.99
CA ALA A 47 -8.57 -22.24 25.44
C ALA A 47 -7.25 -22.12 26.23
N ASP A 48 -6.37 -21.21 25.81
CA ASP A 48 -5.10 -20.91 26.47
C ASP A 48 -4.80 -19.40 26.48
N PRO A 49 -5.20 -18.66 27.52
CA PRO A 49 -4.91 -17.24 27.65
C PRO A 49 -3.41 -16.91 27.73
N GLY A 50 -2.56 -17.88 28.04
CA GLY A 50 -1.11 -17.72 28.08
C GLY A 50 -0.51 -17.33 26.72
N LEU A 51 -1.19 -17.65 25.62
CA LEU A 51 -0.79 -17.29 24.27
C LEU A 51 -0.66 -15.76 24.05
N LEU A 52 -1.35 -14.92 24.82
CA LEU A 52 -1.20 -13.45 24.73
C LEU A 52 0.01 -12.90 25.49
N ALA A 53 0.74 -13.75 26.20
CA ALA A 53 1.90 -13.36 26.99
C ALA A 53 3.23 -13.92 26.43
N THR A 54 3.22 -14.44 25.21
CA THR A 54 4.42 -14.98 24.53
C THR A 54 5.45 -13.88 24.23
N HIS A 55 4.96 -12.66 23.96
CA HIS A 55 5.79 -11.48 23.72
C HIS A 55 5.44 -10.33 24.69
N ALA A 56 6.35 -9.36 24.80
CA ALA A 56 6.12 -8.15 25.61
C ALA A 56 4.94 -7.31 25.08
N ASP A 57 4.78 -7.25 23.74
CA ASP A 57 3.62 -6.67 23.09
C ASP A 57 2.58 -7.76 22.80
N SER A 58 1.42 -7.62 23.41
CA SER A 58 0.29 -8.52 23.23
C SER A 58 -0.31 -8.47 21.81
N LYS A 59 -0.07 -7.39 21.04
CA LYS A 59 -0.42 -7.31 19.62
C LYS A 59 0.44 -8.30 18.82
N VAL A 60 1.74 -8.35 19.08
CA VAL A 60 2.66 -9.32 18.46
C VAL A 60 2.21 -10.74 18.78
N SER A 61 1.94 -11.04 20.06
CA SER A 61 1.46 -12.37 20.47
C SER A 61 0.16 -12.78 19.77
N LEU A 62 -0.79 -11.85 19.63
CA LEU A 62 -2.06 -12.11 18.94
C LEU A 62 -1.86 -12.46 17.46
N PHE A 63 -0.96 -11.74 16.78
CA PHE A 63 -0.66 -11.97 15.37
C PHE A 63 0.20 -13.22 15.16
N GLU A 64 1.04 -13.60 16.12
CA GLU A 64 1.73 -14.90 16.14
C GLU A 64 0.75 -16.08 16.17
N VAL A 65 -0.26 -16.03 17.04
CA VAL A 65 -1.32 -17.04 17.07
C VAL A 65 -2.05 -17.12 15.73
N PHE A 66 -2.38 -15.97 15.14
CA PHE A 66 -2.99 -15.93 13.82
C PHE A 66 -2.10 -16.59 12.77
N HIS A 67 -0.82 -16.22 12.71
CA HIS A 67 0.12 -16.75 11.73
C HIS A 67 0.30 -18.27 11.87
N SER A 68 0.34 -18.78 13.10
CA SER A 68 0.40 -20.23 13.37
C SER A 68 -0.83 -20.97 12.82
N ILE A 69 -2.03 -20.43 13.03
CA ILE A 69 -3.28 -21.03 12.50
C ILE A 69 -3.31 -20.94 10.98
N TRP A 70 -2.93 -19.78 10.42
CA TRP A 70 -2.90 -19.54 8.99
C TRP A 70 -1.95 -20.50 8.26
N SER A 71 -0.71 -20.59 8.71
CA SER A 71 0.32 -21.45 8.11
C SER A 71 -0.04 -22.92 8.18
N THR A 72 -0.58 -23.38 9.33
CA THR A 72 -0.98 -24.79 9.51
C THR A 72 -2.23 -25.16 8.70
N SER A 73 -3.06 -24.21 8.32
CA SER A 73 -4.25 -24.44 7.47
C SER A 73 -3.91 -24.51 5.98
N GLY A 74 -2.64 -24.33 5.59
CA GLY A 74 -2.21 -24.33 4.20
C GLY A 74 -2.38 -22.98 3.49
N ALA A 75 -2.57 -21.90 4.24
CA ALA A 75 -2.64 -20.51 3.76
C ALA A 75 -3.60 -20.30 2.54
N PRO A 76 -4.85 -20.77 2.59
CA PRO A 76 -5.75 -20.74 1.44
C PRO A 76 -6.15 -19.30 1.08
N VAL A 77 -5.98 -18.91 -0.18
CA VAL A 77 -6.53 -17.67 -0.72
C VAL A 77 -7.92 -17.95 -1.24
N ALA A 78 -8.92 -17.26 -0.71
CA ALA A 78 -10.30 -17.36 -1.18
C ALA A 78 -10.52 -16.51 -2.46
N GLU A 79 -11.62 -16.77 -3.18
CA GLU A 79 -12.08 -15.85 -4.22
C GLU A 79 -12.48 -14.51 -3.59
N ALA A 80 -12.14 -13.41 -4.27
CA ALA A 80 -12.41 -12.06 -3.79
C ALA A 80 -13.93 -11.77 -3.72
N ASP A 81 -14.35 -10.99 -2.73
CA ASP A 81 -15.76 -10.63 -2.52
C ASP A 81 -16.32 -9.69 -3.60
N ASP A 82 -15.42 -8.93 -4.27
CA ASP A 82 -15.78 -7.99 -5.32
C ASP A 82 -14.67 -7.84 -6.38
N VAL A 83 -15.02 -7.20 -7.53
CA VAL A 83 -14.13 -7.03 -8.70
C VAL A 83 -12.88 -6.21 -8.35
N ILE A 84 -12.97 -5.31 -7.38
CA ILE A 84 -11.90 -4.38 -6.99
C ILE A 84 -10.93 -5.07 -6.05
N SER A 85 -11.46 -5.80 -5.06
CA SER A 85 -10.66 -6.72 -4.25
C SER A 85 -9.99 -7.77 -5.13
N GLY A 86 -10.59 -8.14 -6.27
CA GLY A 86 -10.06 -9.09 -7.23
C GLY A 86 -8.74 -8.66 -7.88
N ALA A 87 -8.57 -7.39 -8.24
CA ALA A 87 -7.32 -6.89 -8.83
C ALA A 87 -6.19 -6.87 -7.79
N ALA A 88 -6.44 -6.31 -6.61
CA ALA A 88 -5.48 -6.33 -5.50
C ALA A 88 -5.12 -7.78 -5.10
N GLN A 89 -6.12 -8.66 -5.05
CA GLN A 89 -5.92 -10.07 -4.74
C GLN A 89 -5.11 -10.81 -5.80
N SER A 90 -5.31 -10.53 -7.11
CA SER A 90 -4.52 -11.14 -8.17
C SER A 90 -3.04 -10.75 -8.08
N HIS A 91 -2.74 -9.50 -7.74
CA HIS A 91 -1.38 -9.06 -7.47
C HIS A 91 -0.81 -9.73 -6.21
N MET A 92 -1.59 -9.78 -5.13
CA MET A 92 -1.19 -10.43 -3.89
C MET A 92 -1.03 -11.95 -4.02
N ALA A 93 -1.86 -12.61 -4.83
CA ALA A 93 -1.75 -14.04 -5.10
C ALA A 93 -0.50 -14.42 -5.92
N GLY A 94 0.08 -13.44 -6.64
CA GLY A 94 1.34 -13.60 -7.37
C GLY A 94 2.58 -13.52 -6.49
N LEU A 95 2.46 -13.10 -5.23
CA LEU A 95 3.59 -13.01 -4.31
C LEU A 95 4.02 -14.39 -3.81
N THR A 96 5.31 -14.53 -3.57
CA THR A 96 5.90 -15.74 -2.98
C THR A 96 5.28 -16.02 -1.61
N LEU A 97 5.14 -17.30 -1.28
CA LEU A 97 4.63 -17.72 0.03
C LEU A 97 5.47 -17.10 1.16
N ASN A 98 4.82 -16.66 2.22
CA ASN A 98 5.35 -15.92 3.36
C ASN A 98 5.77 -14.46 3.05
N SER A 99 6.12 -14.11 1.82
CA SER A 99 6.50 -12.72 1.49
C SER A 99 5.28 -11.78 1.54
N ARG A 100 4.10 -12.27 1.13
CA ARG A 100 2.84 -11.54 1.27
C ARG A 100 2.47 -11.27 2.73
N GLU A 101 2.60 -12.28 3.59
CA GLU A 101 2.35 -12.18 5.02
C GLU A 101 3.28 -11.14 5.65
N ALA A 102 4.60 -11.23 5.39
CA ALA A 102 5.59 -10.30 5.90
C ALA A 102 5.32 -8.85 5.45
N LEU A 103 4.99 -8.66 4.17
CA LEU A 103 4.64 -7.35 3.61
C LEU A 103 3.43 -6.74 4.32
N LEU A 104 2.33 -7.49 4.47
CA LEU A 104 1.12 -6.99 5.11
C LEU A 104 1.30 -6.68 6.59
N LEU A 105 2.06 -7.50 7.31
CA LEU A 105 2.42 -7.22 8.71
C LEU A 105 3.18 -5.89 8.82
N ASN A 106 4.14 -5.67 7.95
CA ASN A 106 4.96 -4.46 7.97
C ASN A 106 4.20 -3.23 7.48
N THR A 107 3.56 -3.28 6.31
CA THR A 107 2.97 -2.10 5.65
C THR A 107 1.57 -1.75 6.13
N VAL A 108 0.72 -2.74 6.41
CA VAL A 108 -0.69 -2.53 6.81
C VAL A 108 -0.82 -2.43 8.31
N GLU A 109 -0.12 -3.31 9.05
CA GLU A 109 -0.24 -3.37 10.51
C GLU A 109 0.84 -2.57 11.23
N GLY A 110 1.88 -2.11 10.52
CA GLY A 110 2.92 -1.23 11.04
C GLY A 110 3.90 -1.91 11.99
N PHE A 111 4.05 -3.24 11.91
CA PHE A 111 5.06 -3.96 12.67
C PHE A 111 6.45 -3.68 12.09
N ASP A 112 7.44 -3.52 12.95
CA ASP A 112 8.83 -3.46 12.50
C ASP A 112 9.35 -4.85 12.11
N HIS A 113 10.55 -4.91 11.53
CA HIS A 113 11.12 -6.18 11.05
C HIS A 113 11.35 -7.21 12.16
N ALA A 114 11.62 -6.75 13.41
CA ALA A 114 11.81 -7.64 14.54
C ALA A 114 10.48 -8.25 14.99
N ASP A 115 9.41 -7.47 14.99
CA ASP A 115 8.06 -7.94 15.28
C ASP A 115 7.58 -8.92 14.20
N VAL A 116 7.83 -8.60 12.91
CA VAL A 116 7.51 -9.50 11.79
C VAL A 116 8.25 -10.83 11.95
N ALA A 117 9.54 -10.79 12.28
CA ALA A 117 10.33 -12.00 12.54
C ALA A 117 9.75 -12.83 13.68
N ALA A 118 9.36 -12.17 14.79
CA ALA A 118 8.74 -12.83 15.94
C ALA A 118 7.40 -13.47 15.59
N ILE A 119 6.51 -12.72 14.89
CA ILE A 119 5.18 -13.20 14.47
C ILE A 119 5.28 -14.41 13.54
N MET A 120 6.23 -14.39 12.60
CA MET A 120 6.38 -15.45 11.59
C MET A 120 7.26 -16.61 12.05
N GLY A 121 7.94 -16.47 13.21
CA GLY A 121 8.86 -17.50 13.72
C GLY A 121 10.11 -17.68 12.85
N VAL A 122 10.58 -16.60 12.21
CA VAL A 122 11.77 -16.57 11.37
C VAL A 122 12.84 -15.67 12.00
N ASP A 123 14.07 -15.69 11.48
CA ASP A 123 15.08 -14.72 11.93
C ASP A 123 14.88 -13.33 11.28
N LEU A 124 15.56 -12.31 11.84
CA LEU A 124 15.44 -10.93 11.39
C LEU A 124 15.84 -10.74 9.91
N SER A 125 16.89 -11.47 9.48
CA SER A 125 17.39 -11.41 8.10
C SER A 125 16.38 -12.02 7.12
N GLU A 126 15.74 -13.10 7.51
CA GLU A 126 14.68 -13.75 6.72
C GLU A 126 13.44 -12.85 6.62
N ALA A 127 13.00 -12.23 7.73
CA ALA A 127 11.89 -11.30 7.71
C ALA A 127 12.14 -10.10 6.77
N GLN A 128 13.33 -9.51 6.82
CA GLN A 128 13.73 -8.45 5.90
C GLN A 128 13.73 -8.92 4.45
N HIS A 129 14.32 -10.10 4.18
CA HIS A 129 14.35 -10.69 2.84
C HIS A 129 12.95 -10.95 2.28
N LEU A 130 12.03 -11.47 3.09
CA LEU A 130 10.65 -11.71 2.67
C LEU A 130 9.92 -10.41 2.30
N ILE A 131 10.11 -9.33 3.07
CA ILE A 131 9.54 -8.03 2.77
C ILE A 131 10.14 -7.47 1.46
N ASP A 132 11.47 -7.52 1.30
CA ASP A 132 12.14 -7.05 0.09
C ASP A 132 11.70 -7.82 -1.16
N VAL A 133 11.55 -9.14 -1.06
CA VAL A 133 11.04 -9.99 -2.14
C VAL A 133 9.61 -9.57 -2.52
N ALA A 134 8.73 -9.38 -1.53
CA ALA A 134 7.36 -8.96 -1.79
C ALA A 134 7.28 -7.59 -2.47
N VAL A 135 8.08 -6.62 -2.02
CA VAL A 135 8.15 -5.29 -2.65
C VAL A 135 8.61 -5.41 -4.10
N GLN A 136 9.67 -6.19 -4.38
CA GLN A 136 10.15 -6.39 -5.75
C GLN A 136 9.14 -7.13 -6.64
N GLU A 137 8.45 -8.14 -6.11
CA GLU A 137 7.41 -8.86 -6.84
C GLU A 137 6.21 -7.96 -7.14
N MET A 138 5.80 -7.12 -6.19
CA MET A 138 4.77 -6.09 -6.41
C MET A 138 5.19 -5.10 -7.49
N GLU A 139 6.38 -4.53 -7.42
CA GLU A 139 6.90 -3.61 -8.44
C GLU A 139 6.88 -4.24 -9.84
N ARG A 140 7.18 -5.54 -9.94
CA ARG A 140 7.13 -6.27 -11.23
C ARG A 140 5.71 -6.58 -11.70
N SER A 141 4.77 -6.79 -10.78
CA SER A 141 3.38 -7.16 -11.11
C SER A 141 2.52 -5.98 -11.53
N VAL A 142 2.86 -4.77 -11.05
CA VAL A 142 2.11 -3.54 -11.29
C VAL A 142 2.83 -2.68 -12.32
N ARG A 143 3.10 -3.23 -13.50
CA ARG A 143 3.63 -2.44 -14.62
C ARG A 143 2.51 -1.68 -15.28
N GLY A 144 2.67 -0.37 -15.39
CA GLY A 144 1.69 0.49 -16.03
C GLY A 144 2.32 1.57 -16.87
N SER A 145 1.45 2.29 -17.56
CA SER A 145 1.77 3.47 -18.37
C SER A 145 1.69 4.72 -17.50
N VAL A 146 2.69 5.60 -17.60
CA VAL A 146 2.83 6.77 -16.74
C VAL A 146 2.92 8.03 -17.58
N LEU A 147 2.08 9.01 -17.30
CA LEU A 147 2.20 10.38 -17.82
C LEU A 147 2.95 11.25 -16.81
N VAL A 148 4.02 11.91 -17.27
CA VAL A 148 4.76 12.90 -16.49
C VAL A 148 4.35 14.30 -16.97
N ILE A 149 3.93 15.17 -16.05
CA ILE A 149 3.57 16.58 -16.32
C ILE A 149 4.58 17.44 -15.57
N GLU A 150 5.60 17.94 -16.28
CA GLU A 150 6.73 18.67 -15.71
C GLU A 150 7.38 19.53 -16.79
N ASP A 151 7.51 20.84 -16.56
CA ASP A 151 8.08 21.77 -17.54
C ASP A 151 9.61 21.83 -17.51
N GLU A 152 10.21 21.54 -16.36
CA GLU A 152 11.67 21.48 -16.22
C GLU A 152 12.22 20.17 -16.79
N ALA A 153 12.83 20.25 -17.97
CA ALA A 153 13.28 19.06 -18.72
C ALA A 153 14.20 18.12 -17.92
N ILE A 154 15.05 18.67 -17.05
CA ILE A 154 15.99 17.88 -16.25
C ILE A 154 15.20 17.08 -15.18
N ILE A 155 14.23 17.71 -14.51
CA ILE A 155 13.38 17.06 -13.50
C ILE A 155 12.50 16.01 -14.17
N ALA A 156 11.89 16.34 -15.32
CA ALA A 156 11.06 15.41 -16.08
C ALA A 156 11.84 14.15 -16.49
N MET A 157 13.08 14.31 -16.94
CA MET A 157 13.97 13.18 -17.33
C MET A 157 14.38 12.36 -16.11
N ASP A 158 14.66 12.98 -14.98
CA ASP A 158 14.98 12.30 -13.73
C ASP A 158 13.82 11.45 -13.24
N ILE A 159 12.63 12.03 -13.16
CA ILE A 159 11.37 11.30 -12.81
C ILE A 159 11.13 10.15 -13.78
N ALA A 160 11.26 10.39 -15.10
CA ALA A 160 11.07 9.37 -16.11
C ALA A 160 12.07 8.20 -15.93
N ALA A 161 13.35 8.50 -15.69
CA ALA A 161 14.36 7.48 -15.48
C ALA A 161 14.08 6.63 -14.22
N ILE A 162 13.64 7.25 -13.11
CA ILE A 162 13.23 6.53 -11.89
C ILE A 162 12.08 5.57 -12.20
N VAL A 163 11.03 6.08 -12.84
CA VAL A 163 9.80 5.33 -13.16
C VAL A 163 10.07 4.18 -14.13
N GLU A 164 10.90 4.42 -15.16
CA GLU A 164 11.33 3.37 -16.11
C GLU A 164 12.22 2.34 -15.43
N GLY A 165 13.09 2.77 -14.49
CA GLY A 165 13.90 1.88 -13.66
C GLY A 165 13.09 0.95 -12.77
N MET A 166 11.83 1.30 -12.46
CA MET A 166 10.85 0.45 -11.77
C MET A 166 10.11 -0.51 -12.72
N GLY A 167 10.32 -0.39 -14.03
CA GLY A 167 9.68 -1.24 -15.05
C GLY A 167 8.35 -0.72 -15.57
N HIS A 168 7.93 0.49 -15.20
CA HIS A 168 6.82 1.18 -15.83
C HIS A 168 7.23 1.78 -17.17
N ARG A 169 6.26 2.14 -17.99
CA ARG A 169 6.49 2.81 -19.27
C ARG A 169 6.03 4.26 -19.21
N VAL A 170 6.95 5.20 -19.37
CA VAL A 170 6.58 6.60 -19.54
C VAL A 170 5.99 6.79 -20.94
N THR A 171 4.69 7.12 -21.00
CA THR A 171 3.97 7.32 -22.27
C THR A 171 4.37 8.64 -22.92
N SER A 172 4.43 9.67 -22.08
CA SER A 172 4.70 11.04 -22.52
C SER A 172 5.20 11.91 -21.37
N ILE A 173 5.89 12.98 -21.73
CA ILE A 173 6.27 14.08 -20.85
C ILE A 173 5.59 15.34 -21.39
N ALA A 174 4.60 15.84 -20.66
CA ALA A 174 3.88 17.08 -20.98
C ALA A 174 4.48 18.25 -20.21
N ARG A 175 4.62 19.39 -20.86
CA ARG A 175 5.20 20.59 -20.26
C ARG A 175 4.18 21.69 -20.00
N THR A 176 2.97 21.52 -20.51
CA THR A 176 1.87 22.44 -20.40
C THR A 176 0.56 21.69 -20.12
N HIS A 177 -0.46 22.40 -19.63
CA HIS A 177 -1.80 21.86 -19.44
C HIS A 177 -2.36 21.24 -20.74
N ALA A 178 -2.30 21.98 -21.86
CA ALA A 178 -2.84 21.51 -23.12
C ALA A 178 -2.16 20.22 -23.60
N GLU A 179 -0.81 20.16 -23.55
CA GLU A 179 -0.05 18.95 -23.89
C GLU A 179 -0.45 17.76 -23.00
N ALA A 180 -0.65 17.98 -21.70
CA ALA A 180 -1.01 16.92 -20.78
C ALA A 180 -2.36 16.29 -21.11
N VAL A 181 -3.37 17.12 -21.40
CA VAL A 181 -4.72 16.66 -21.79
C VAL A 181 -4.68 15.94 -23.14
N ASP A 182 -3.98 16.50 -24.14
CA ASP A 182 -3.87 15.88 -25.48
C ASP A 182 -3.13 14.54 -25.44
N MET A 183 -2.05 14.44 -24.65
CA MET A 183 -1.26 13.21 -24.50
C MET A 183 -2.05 12.16 -23.74
N ALA A 184 -2.75 12.50 -22.68
CA ALA A 184 -3.63 11.58 -21.97
C ALA A 184 -4.79 11.08 -22.84
N ALA A 185 -5.33 11.94 -23.72
CA ALA A 185 -6.35 11.55 -24.68
C ALA A 185 -5.84 10.63 -25.78
N ALA A 186 -4.58 10.78 -26.19
CA ALA A 186 -3.96 9.90 -27.18
C ALA A 186 -3.66 8.51 -26.59
N GLU A 187 -3.22 8.46 -25.34
CA GLU A 187 -2.95 7.22 -24.62
C GLU A 187 -3.25 7.44 -23.12
N GLN A 188 -4.34 6.80 -22.65
CA GLN A 188 -4.75 6.87 -21.24
C GLN A 188 -3.66 6.29 -20.34
N PRO A 189 -3.13 7.07 -19.37
CA PRO A 189 -2.15 6.56 -18.42
C PRO A 189 -2.80 5.78 -17.28
N ASP A 190 -2.02 4.88 -16.68
CA ASP A 190 -2.38 4.18 -15.44
C ASP A 190 -1.99 4.97 -14.19
N LEU A 191 -1.08 5.96 -14.34
CA LEU A 191 -0.60 6.85 -13.28
C LEU A 191 -0.20 8.20 -13.86
N ILE A 192 -0.47 9.28 -13.12
CA ILE A 192 0.01 10.64 -13.45
C ILE A 192 0.99 11.11 -12.37
N LEU A 193 2.17 11.59 -12.79
CA LEU A 193 3.10 12.34 -11.95
C LEU A 193 3.08 13.79 -12.41
N ALA A 194 2.70 14.73 -11.56
CA ALA A 194 2.45 16.11 -11.97
C ALA A 194 3.12 17.14 -11.05
N ASP A 195 3.81 18.12 -11.65
CA ASP A 195 4.06 19.40 -10.95
C ASP A 195 2.80 20.27 -10.99
N ILE A 196 2.66 21.11 -9.99
CA ILE A 196 1.57 22.06 -9.86
C ILE A 196 1.74 23.23 -10.81
N GLN A 197 2.97 23.71 -11.00
CA GLN A 197 3.27 24.94 -11.74
C GLN A 197 4.04 24.62 -13.02
N LEU A 198 3.52 25.04 -14.16
CA LEU A 198 4.07 24.78 -15.48
C LEU A 198 4.60 26.04 -16.16
N ALA A 199 5.46 25.90 -17.17
CA ALA A 199 6.22 26.95 -17.82
C ALA A 199 5.39 28.10 -18.44
N ASP A 200 4.21 27.77 -18.94
CA ASP A 200 3.27 28.73 -19.56
C ASP A 200 2.35 29.40 -18.55
N ASN A 201 2.66 29.29 -17.25
CA ASN A 201 1.81 29.65 -16.12
C ASN A 201 0.49 28.89 -16.05
N SER A 202 0.34 27.80 -16.80
CA SER A 202 -0.78 26.89 -16.60
C SER A 202 -0.58 26.07 -15.32
N SER A 203 -1.67 25.45 -14.86
CA SER A 203 -1.71 24.67 -13.64
C SER A 203 -1.72 23.17 -13.95
N GLY A 204 -0.75 22.44 -13.40
CA GLY A 204 -0.77 20.98 -13.46
C GLY A 204 -1.96 20.38 -12.71
N VAL A 205 -2.48 21.08 -11.69
CA VAL A 205 -3.71 20.66 -10.99
C VAL A 205 -4.92 20.73 -11.92
N GLU A 206 -5.06 21.81 -12.71
CA GLU A 206 -6.15 21.94 -13.68
C GLU A 206 -6.01 20.88 -14.79
N ALA A 207 -4.81 20.62 -15.28
CA ALA A 207 -4.55 19.55 -16.25
C ALA A 207 -4.99 18.18 -15.72
N VAL A 208 -4.61 17.86 -14.49
CA VAL A 208 -5.02 16.61 -13.82
C VAL A 208 -6.54 16.55 -13.67
N ASN A 209 -7.19 17.63 -13.24
CA ASN A 209 -8.64 17.65 -13.06
C ASN A 209 -9.38 17.41 -14.40
N ASP A 210 -8.92 18.00 -15.50
CA ASP A 210 -9.51 17.82 -16.82
C ASP A 210 -9.30 16.36 -17.31
N ILE A 211 -8.14 15.78 -17.07
CA ILE A 211 -7.87 14.37 -17.39
C ILE A 211 -8.78 13.45 -16.57
N LEU A 212 -8.89 13.69 -15.26
CA LEU A 212 -9.75 12.85 -14.38
C LEU A 212 -11.25 13.03 -14.73
N ALA A 213 -11.67 14.21 -15.18
CA ALA A 213 -13.04 14.41 -15.65
C ALA A 213 -13.35 13.59 -16.91
N GLN A 214 -12.35 13.36 -17.76
CA GLN A 214 -12.50 12.61 -19.01
C GLN A 214 -12.40 11.08 -18.81
N PHE A 215 -11.47 10.63 -17.98
CA PHE A 215 -11.10 9.21 -17.87
C PHE A 215 -11.52 8.55 -16.54
N GLY A 216 -12.02 9.34 -15.59
CA GLY A 216 -12.37 8.83 -14.26
C GLY A 216 -11.16 8.75 -13.31
N ALA A 217 -11.20 7.83 -12.38
CA ALA A 217 -10.21 7.70 -11.33
C ALA A 217 -8.88 7.12 -11.89
N ILE A 218 -7.88 7.98 -12.02
CA ILE A 218 -6.49 7.60 -12.27
C ILE A 218 -5.69 8.07 -11.05
N PRO A 219 -4.77 7.25 -10.50
CA PRO A 219 -3.92 7.70 -9.40
C PRO A 219 -3.03 8.86 -9.83
N VAL A 220 -2.87 9.82 -8.92
CA VAL A 220 -2.06 11.01 -9.16
C VAL A 220 -1.07 11.20 -8.02
N ILE A 221 0.18 11.45 -8.37
CA ILE A 221 1.22 11.90 -7.44
C ILE A 221 1.61 13.31 -7.83
N PHE A 222 1.43 14.27 -6.93
CA PHE A 222 1.96 15.61 -7.14
C PHE A 222 3.40 15.69 -6.60
N ILE A 223 4.30 16.25 -7.43
CA ILE A 223 5.72 16.47 -7.08
C ILE A 223 5.99 17.97 -7.21
N THR A 224 6.06 18.70 -6.11
CA THR A 224 6.09 20.17 -6.15
C THR A 224 6.96 20.80 -5.08
N ALA A 225 7.43 22.03 -5.37
CA ALA A 225 8.08 22.90 -4.38
C ALA A 225 7.09 23.66 -3.48
N PHE A 226 5.76 23.63 -3.81
CA PHE A 226 4.72 24.42 -3.15
C PHE A 226 3.55 23.55 -2.63
N PRO A 227 3.83 22.61 -1.70
CA PRO A 227 2.82 21.66 -1.20
C PRO A 227 1.62 22.33 -0.53
N GLU A 228 1.83 23.52 0.07
CA GLU A 228 0.79 24.30 0.74
C GLU A 228 -0.35 24.72 -0.19
N ARG A 229 -0.12 24.76 -1.50
CA ARG A 229 -1.17 25.06 -2.49
C ARG A 229 -2.19 23.94 -2.64
N LEU A 230 -1.81 22.70 -2.28
CA LEU A 230 -2.67 21.53 -2.32
C LEU A 230 -3.24 21.16 -0.95
N LEU A 231 -2.52 21.49 0.11
CA LEU A 231 -2.90 21.18 1.50
C LEU A 231 -3.67 22.35 2.12
N THR A 232 -4.83 22.65 1.57
CA THR A 232 -5.64 23.82 1.97
C THR A 232 -6.69 23.50 3.04
N GLY A 233 -6.84 22.25 3.43
CA GLY A 233 -7.92 21.76 4.30
C GLY A 233 -9.27 21.61 3.60
N ASN A 234 -9.36 22.05 2.33
CA ASN A 234 -10.55 21.86 1.50
C ASN A 234 -10.40 20.57 0.70
N LYS A 235 -11.38 19.68 0.80
CA LYS A 235 -11.38 18.39 0.05
C LYS A 235 -11.78 18.61 -1.42
N PRO A 236 -11.25 17.79 -2.36
CA PRO A 236 -10.34 16.68 -2.15
C PRO A 236 -8.87 17.12 -2.05
N GLU A 237 -8.15 16.65 -1.04
CA GLU A 237 -6.69 16.74 -0.98
C GLU A 237 -6.06 15.54 -1.68
N PRO A 238 -4.88 15.69 -2.34
CA PRO A 238 -4.24 14.58 -3.02
C PRO A 238 -3.80 13.50 -2.02
N ALA A 239 -3.98 12.23 -2.40
CA ALA A 239 -3.53 11.10 -1.59
C ALA A 239 -2.01 10.98 -1.55
N PHE A 240 -1.33 11.43 -2.63
CA PHE A 240 0.12 11.33 -2.77
C PHE A 240 0.72 12.68 -3.15
N LEU A 241 1.65 13.13 -2.32
CA LEU A 241 2.36 14.40 -2.49
C LEU A 241 3.83 14.23 -2.12
N ILE A 242 4.71 14.66 -3.03
CA ILE A 242 6.16 14.67 -2.84
C ILE A 242 6.66 16.10 -2.91
N ASN A 243 7.45 16.50 -1.93
CA ASN A 243 8.07 17.83 -1.92
C ASN A 243 9.38 17.83 -2.71
N LYS A 244 9.59 18.84 -3.56
CA LYS A 244 10.90 19.14 -4.14
C LYS A 244 11.79 19.88 -3.10
N PRO A 245 13.07 19.51 -2.92
CA PRO A 245 13.79 18.42 -3.59
C PRO A 245 13.39 17.05 -3.03
N TYR A 246 13.35 16.05 -3.89
CA TYR A 246 13.01 14.67 -3.54
C TYR A 246 14.20 13.73 -3.67
N THR A 247 14.07 12.54 -3.09
CA THR A 247 14.99 11.42 -3.32
C THR A 247 14.36 10.39 -4.27
N GLU A 248 15.20 9.60 -4.96
CA GLU A 248 14.73 8.48 -5.78
C GLU A 248 13.81 7.54 -4.99
N GLU A 249 14.19 7.21 -3.74
CA GLU A 249 13.43 6.33 -2.86
C GLU A 249 12.01 6.87 -2.56
N GLN A 250 11.85 8.19 -2.37
CA GLN A 250 10.55 8.81 -2.16
C GLN A 250 9.64 8.66 -3.39
N VAL A 251 10.19 8.87 -4.61
CA VAL A 251 9.43 8.70 -5.85
C VAL A 251 9.05 7.24 -6.04
N ARG A 252 10.00 6.30 -5.88
CA ARG A 252 9.75 4.86 -5.97
C ARG A 252 8.67 4.40 -5.00
N SER A 253 8.76 4.81 -3.74
CA SER A 253 7.78 4.45 -2.71
C SER A 253 6.38 4.97 -3.05
N ALA A 254 6.26 6.23 -3.47
CA ALA A 254 4.98 6.83 -3.82
C ALA A 254 4.38 6.18 -5.08
N VAL A 255 5.19 5.90 -6.11
CA VAL A 255 4.75 5.21 -7.34
C VAL A 255 4.24 3.82 -7.01
N SER A 256 5.01 3.03 -6.25
CA SER A 256 4.60 1.68 -5.83
C SER A 256 3.29 1.71 -5.04
N GLN A 257 3.15 2.64 -4.09
CA GLN A 257 1.92 2.80 -3.33
C GLN A 257 0.74 3.25 -4.20
N ALA A 258 0.91 4.27 -5.04
CA ALA A 258 -0.15 4.78 -5.90
C ALA A 258 -0.65 3.73 -6.87
N MET A 259 0.24 2.99 -7.52
CA MET A 259 -0.12 1.91 -8.44
C MET A 259 -0.81 0.74 -7.74
N PHE A 260 -0.39 0.41 -6.53
CA PHE A 260 -1.02 -0.65 -5.72
C PHE A 260 -2.39 -0.23 -5.19
N PHE A 261 -2.51 0.98 -4.62
CA PHE A 261 -3.76 1.44 -4.01
C PHE A 261 -4.78 1.96 -5.02
N SER A 262 -4.40 2.34 -6.23
CA SER A 262 -5.37 2.69 -7.28
C SER A 262 -6.29 1.54 -7.65
N SER A 263 -5.81 0.32 -7.46
CA SER A 263 -6.66 -0.86 -7.55
C SER A 263 -7.61 -1.03 -6.36
N THR A 264 -7.44 -0.24 -5.28
CA THR A 264 -8.20 -0.35 -4.02
C THR A 264 -9.03 0.90 -3.66
N GLU A 265 -8.80 2.07 -4.29
CA GLU A 265 -9.49 3.34 -3.93
C GLU A 265 -10.95 3.45 -4.41
N THR A 266 -11.45 2.55 -5.22
CA THR A 266 -12.88 2.46 -5.54
C THR A 266 -13.75 1.98 -4.36
N LEU A 267 -13.19 1.87 -3.14
CA LEU A 267 -13.94 1.57 -1.91
C LEU A 267 -14.62 2.80 -1.28
N LYS A 268 -14.67 3.95 -1.97
CA LYS A 268 -15.40 5.13 -1.52
C LYS A 268 -16.50 5.50 -2.51
N ALA A 269 -17.55 4.73 -2.54
CA ALA A 269 -18.86 5.16 -3.00
C ALA A 269 -19.91 4.65 -2.01
#